data_47860781aa0098184512be3d9732a814
#
_entry.id   47860781aa0098184512be3d9732a814
#
_cell.length_a   1.000
_cell.length_b   1.000
_cell.length_c   1.000
_cell.angle_alpha   90.00
_cell.angle_beta   90.00
_cell.angle_gamma   90.00
#
_symmetry.space_group_name_H-M   'P 1'
#
loop_
_entity.id
_entity.type
_entity.pdbx_description
1 polymer ?
#
loop_
_entity_poly.entity_id
_entity_poly.type
_entity_poly.pdbx_seq_one_letter_code
_entity_poly.pdbx_strand_id
1 'polypeptide(L)'
;MTAQSKLYPAVEILLDTFAAWLKHRRELNEMRHMDRSDFDRIASDLRVSPGELDTLVRQGPHAADELPKLLRALGIDQADLVRTEPLVLRDMERVCTLCHHKRQCDRDLAAGTSAEQYEGYCPNAPTIDGLGQTPERFG
;
A
#
# COMPACT_ATOMS: atom_id res chain seq x y z
N MET A 1 15.55 5.54 -15.51
CA MET A 1 16.00 5.01 -14.22
C MET A 1 16.12 6.10 -13.18
N THR A 2 15.51 5.93 -12.08
CA THR A 2 15.48 6.95 -11.07
C THR A 2 16.47 6.65 -9.94
N ALA A 3 16.83 7.67 -9.21
CA ALA A 3 17.71 7.50 -8.06
C ALA A 3 17.08 6.61 -7.00
N GLN A 4 15.76 6.66 -6.89
CA GLN A 4 15.08 5.80 -5.96
C GLN A 4 15.25 4.34 -6.25
N SER A 5 15.19 3.97 -7.52
CA SER A 5 15.42 2.59 -7.90
C SER A 5 16.79 2.14 -7.51
N LYS A 6 17.76 3.04 -7.57
CA LYS A 6 19.12 2.71 -7.15
C LYS A 6 19.22 2.55 -5.65
N LEU A 7 18.46 3.34 -4.91
CA LEU A 7 18.51 3.27 -3.46
C LEU A 7 17.87 2.00 -2.92
N TYR A 8 16.80 1.54 -3.57
CA TYR A 8 16.06 0.39 -3.10
C TYR A 8 15.73 -0.58 -4.23
N PRO A 9 16.74 -0.97 -5.02
CA PRO A 9 16.44 -1.78 -6.22
C PRO A 9 15.81 -3.13 -5.91
N ALA A 10 16.27 -3.80 -4.85
CA ALA A 10 15.72 -5.10 -4.49
C ALA A 10 14.27 -4.99 -4.04
N VAL A 11 13.98 -3.96 -3.25
CA VAL A 11 12.62 -3.73 -2.75
C VAL A 11 11.69 -3.40 -3.90
N GLU A 12 12.14 -2.55 -4.84
CA GLU A 12 11.32 -2.18 -5.98
C GLU A 12 10.97 -3.40 -6.83
N ILE A 13 11.98 -4.20 -7.15
CA ILE A 13 11.78 -5.38 -7.97
C ILE A 13 10.86 -6.39 -7.29
N LEU A 14 11.07 -6.61 -6.00
CA LEU A 14 10.25 -7.55 -5.26
C LEU A 14 8.81 -7.08 -5.13
N LEU A 15 8.63 -5.78 -4.96
CA LEU A 15 7.29 -5.23 -4.85
C LEU A 15 6.52 -5.38 -6.17
N ASP A 16 7.19 -5.11 -7.29
CA ASP A 16 6.58 -5.29 -8.60
C ASP A 16 6.25 -6.75 -8.84
N THR A 17 7.16 -7.65 -8.46
CA THR A 17 6.96 -9.08 -8.59
C THR A 17 5.78 -9.54 -7.73
N PHE A 18 5.73 -9.03 -6.51
CA PHE A 18 4.65 -9.36 -5.59
C PHE A 18 3.31 -8.90 -6.13
N ALA A 19 3.25 -7.69 -6.66
CA ALA A 19 2.02 -7.16 -7.24
C ALA A 19 1.57 -7.99 -8.44
N ALA A 20 2.51 -8.40 -9.29
CA ALA A 20 2.20 -9.24 -10.42
C ALA A 20 1.67 -10.61 -9.96
N TRP A 21 2.27 -11.14 -8.92
CA TRP A 21 1.83 -12.40 -8.33
C TRP A 21 0.38 -12.34 -7.88
N LEU A 22 0.01 -11.25 -7.22
CA LEU A 22 -1.33 -11.10 -6.70
C LEU A 22 -2.38 -11.06 -7.79
N LYS A 23 -1.98 -10.82 -9.02
CA LYS A 23 -2.90 -10.80 -10.15
C LYS A 23 -3.21 -12.19 -10.68
N HIS A 24 -2.44 -13.20 -10.27
CA HIS A 24 -2.55 -14.56 -10.82
C HIS A 24 -2.74 -15.57 -9.70
N ARG A 25 -3.92 -16.13 -9.63
CA ARG A 25 -4.25 -17.05 -8.53
C ARG A 25 -3.31 -18.23 -8.41
N ARG A 26 -2.81 -18.73 -9.54
CA ARG A 26 -1.86 -19.84 -9.51
C ARG A 26 -0.63 -19.46 -8.72
N GLU A 27 -0.19 -18.24 -8.87
CA GLU A 27 1.03 -17.78 -8.24
C GLU A 27 0.83 -17.59 -6.74
N LEU A 28 -0.37 -17.27 -6.31
CA LEU A 28 -0.68 -17.26 -4.89
C LEU A 28 -0.49 -18.64 -4.27
N ASN A 29 -0.89 -19.66 -5.02
CA ASN A 29 -0.70 -21.03 -4.57
C ASN A 29 0.78 -21.36 -4.43
N GLU A 30 1.59 -20.96 -5.40
CA GLU A 30 3.02 -21.17 -5.34
C GLU A 30 3.62 -20.49 -4.12
N MET A 31 3.15 -19.29 -3.82
CA MET A 31 3.66 -18.56 -2.67
C MET A 31 3.36 -19.30 -1.37
N ARG A 32 2.20 -19.92 -1.28
CA ARG A 32 1.83 -20.69 -0.10
C ARG A 32 2.68 -21.94 0.08
N HIS A 33 3.18 -22.49 -1.01
CA HIS A 33 4.00 -23.69 -0.98
C HIS A 33 5.50 -23.38 -1.06
N MET A 34 5.84 -22.10 -1.04
CA MET A 34 7.21 -21.68 -1.11
C MET A 34 7.97 -22.11 0.15
N ASP A 35 9.25 -22.36 0.00
CA ASP A 35 10.11 -22.68 1.12
C ASP A 35 10.06 -21.54 2.14
N ARG A 36 10.06 -21.92 3.42
CA ARG A 36 9.91 -20.95 4.50
C ARG A 36 11.00 -19.88 4.46
N SER A 37 12.22 -20.27 4.19
CA SER A 37 13.32 -19.30 4.18
C SER A 37 13.17 -18.31 3.04
N ASP A 38 12.65 -18.75 1.91
CA ASP A 38 12.40 -17.83 0.79
C ASP A 38 11.26 -16.88 1.11
N PHE A 39 10.22 -17.40 1.75
CA PHE A 39 9.09 -16.59 2.15
C PHE A 39 9.54 -15.51 3.16
N ASP A 40 10.34 -15.91 4.15
CA ASP A 40 10.84 -14.98 5.15
C ASP A 40 11.75 -13.93 4.53
N ARG A 41 12.53 -14.30 3.53
CA ARG A 41 13.39 -13.36 2.82
C ARG A 41 12.57 -12.32 2.08
N ILE A 42 11.50 -12.76 1.40
CA ILE A 42 10.61 -11.82 0.72
C ILE A 42 10.00 -10.86 1.71
N ALA A 43 9.53 -11.37 2.85
CA ALA A 43 8.95 -10.51 3.88
C ALA A 43 9.95 -9.47 4.35
N SER A 44 11.18 -9.90 4.60
CA SER A 44 12.23 -8.99 5.05
C SER A 44 12.51 -7.91 4.02
N ASP A 45 12.57 -8.29 2.75
CA ASP A 45 12.84 -7.34 1.68
C ASP A 45 11.70 -6.34 1.53
N LEU A 46 10.48 -6.76 1.78
CA LEU A 46 9.32 -5.88 1.74
C LEU A 46 9.11 -5.11 3.04
N ARG A 47 9.94 -5.39 4.04
CA ARG A 47 9.87 -4.73 5.35
C ARG A 47 8.56 -5.01 6.07
N VAL A 48 8.09 -6.24 5.96
CA VAL A 48 6.93 -6.71 6.70
C VAL A 48 7.32 -7.98 7.43
N SER A 49 6.55 -8.34 8.44
CA SER A 49 6.78 -9.61 9.11
C SER A 49 6.28 -10.75 8.22
N PRO A 50 6.76 -11.99 8.42
CA PRO A 50 6.21 -13.12 7.68
C PRO A 50 4.71 -13.27 7.86
N GLY A 51 4.20 -12.97 9.06
CA GLY A 51 2.75 -13.02 9.30
C GLY A 51 2.00 -11.98 8.51
N GLU A 52 2.54 -10.78 8.41
CA GLU A 52 1.94 -9.74 7.58
C GLU A 52 1.97 -10.12 6.12
N LEU A 53 3.08 -10.68 5.66
CA LEU A 53 3.17 -11.12 4.27
C LEU A 53 2.12 -12.19 3.97
N ASP A 54 1.94 -13.13 4.88
CA ASP A 54 0.93 -14.16 4.73
C ASP A 54 -0.46 -13.54 4.59
N THR A 55 -0.76 -12.54 5.42
CA THR A 55 -2.03 -11.83 5.36
C THR A 55 -2.19 -11.09 4.03
N LEU A 56 -1.12 -10.42 3.58
CA LEU A 56 -1.15 -9.71 2.32
C LEU A 56 -1.44 -10.65 1.16
N VAL A 57 -0.80 -11.83 1.17
CA VAL A 57 -1.04 -12.82 0.13
C VAL A 57 -2.50 -13.27 0.12
N ARG A 58 -3.07 -13.50 1.29
CA ARG A 58 -4.45 -13.95 1.39
C ARG A 58 -5.46 -12.88 0.99
N GLN A 59 -5.13 -11.62 1.22
CA GLN A 59 -6.04 -10.51 0.89
C GLN A 59 -6.23 -10.36 -0.61
N GLY A 60 -5.21 -10.64 -1.40
CA GLY A 60 -5.34 -10.61 -2.85
C GLY A 60 -5.01 -9.26 -3.48
N PRO A 61 -5.15 -9.16 -4.81
CA PRO A 61 -4.63 -8.02 -5.55
C PRO A 61 -5.41 -6.72 -5.40
N HIS A 62 -6.67 -6.79 -4.96
CA HIS A 62 -7.52 -5.61 -4.87
C HIS A 62 -7.71 -5.14 -3.45
N ALA A 63 -6.89 -5.62 -2.53
CA ALA A 63 -7.10 -5.35 -1.11
C ALA A 63 -6.81 -3.90 -0.72
N ALA A 64 -6.08 -3.17 -1.56
CA ALA A 64 -5.76 -1.77 -1.28
C ALA A 64 -6.34 -0.84 -2.34
N ASP A 65 -7.39 -1.25 -3.04
CA ASP A 65 -8.00 -0.44 -4.09
C ASP A 65 -8.62 0.85 -3.55
N GLU A 66 -8.99 0.86 -2.27
CA GLU A 66 -9.56 2.05 -1.65
C GLU A 66 -8.56 3.20 -1.54
N LEU A 67 -7.27 2.89 -1.40
CA LEU A 67 -6.29 3.93 -1.15
C LEU A 67 -6.21 4.95 -2.29
N PRO A 68 -6.04 4.56 -3.56
CA PRO A 68 -5.99 5.58 -4.62
C PRO A 68 -7.28 6.37 -4.72
N LYS A 69 -8.41 5.75 -4.43
CA LYS A 69 -9.68 6.46 -4.45
C LYS A 69 -9.77 7.48 -3.33
N LEU A 70 -9.29 7.10 -2.14
CA LEU A 70 -9.29 8.01 -0.99
C LEU A 70 -8.34 9.18 -1.24
N LEU A 71 -7.13 8.91 -1.72
CA LEU A 71 -6.18 9.97 -2.01
C LEU A 71 -6.77 10.96 -3.02
N ARG A 72 -7.43 10.45 -4.07
CA ARG A 72 -8.07 11.32 -5.05
C ARG A 72 -9.17 12.16 -4.41
N ALA A 73 -9.97 11.54 -3.54
CA ALA A 73 -11.05 12.25 -2.86
C ALA A 73 -10.51 13.37 -1.97
N LEU A 74 -9.29 13.22 -1.48
CA LEU A 74 -8.66 14.22 -0.62
C LEU A 74 -7.79 15.20 -1.39
N GLY A 75 -7.77 15.10 -2.72
CA GLY A 75 -7.00 16.01 -3.54
C GLY A 75 -5.50 15.72 -3.59
N ILE A 76 -5.11 14.51 -3.23
CA ILE A 76 -3.69 14.12 -3.23
C ILE A 76 -3.41 13.34 -4.50
N ASP A 77 -2.39 13.79 -5.25
CA ASP A 77 -1.99 13.13 -6.49
C ASP A 77 -1.07 11.97 -6.17
N GLN A 78 -1.55 10.75 -6.42
CA GLN A 78 -0.76 9.56 -6.15
C GLN A 78 0.52 9.54 -6.99
N ALA A 79 0.48 10.09 -8.21
CA ALA A 79 1.66 10.13 -9.05
C ALA A 79 2.76 10.98 -8.42
N ASP A 80 2.39 12.03 -7.70
CA ASP A 80 3.37 12.81 -6.97
C ASP A 80 4.01 12.00 -5.86
N LEU A 81 3.21 11.21 -5.16
CA LEU A 81 3.74 10.36 -4.09
C LEU A 81 4.69 9.30 -4.63
N VAL A 82 4.40 8.77 -5.79
CA VAL A 82 5.29 7.80 -6.42
C VAL A 82 6.66 8.42 -6.64
N ARG A 83 6.70 9.70 -7.02
CA ARG A 83 7.96 10.39 -7.29
C ARG A 83 8.66 10.85 -6.02
N THR A 84 7.90 11.38 -5.07
CA THR A 84 8.49 12.10 -3.94
C THR A 84 8.53 11.29 -2.65
N GLU A 85 7.56 10.41 -2.45
CA GLU A 85 7.45 9.64 -1.21
C GLU A 85 7.09 8.18 -1.51
N PRO A 86 7.88 7.48 -2.31
CA PRO A 86 7.51 6.12 -2.71
C PRO A 86 7.44 5.14 -1.55
N LEU A 87 8.28 5.30 -0.54
CA LEU A 87 8.24 4.39 0.61
C LEU A 87 7.03 4.65 1.49
N VAL A 88 6.64 5.91 1.60
CA VAL A 88 5.43 6.27 2.35
C VAL A 88 4.20 5.69 1.66
N LEU A 89 4.13 5.85 0.33
CA LEU A 89 3.01 5.30 -0.43
C LEU A 89 2.94 3.79 -0.28
N ARG A 90 4.08 3.12 -0.36
CA ARG A 90 4.15 1.68 -0.22
C ARG A 90 3.67 1.23 1.15
N ASP A 91 4.07 1.95 2.18
CA ASP A 91 3.63 1.64 3.53
C ASP A 91 2.13 1.85 3.69
N MET A 92 1.59 2.91 3.09
CA MET A 92 0.16 3.16 3.13
C MET A 92 -0.61 2.06 2.41
N GLU A 93 -0.07 1.55 1.30
CA GLU A 93 -0.71 0.44 0.59
C GLU A 93 -0.76 -0.81 1.46
N ARG A 94 0.32 -1.07 2.19
CA ARG A 94 0.35 -2.20 3.11
C ARG A 94 -0.69 -2.03 4.21
N VAL A 95 -0.74 -0.86 4.81
CA VAL A 95 -1.70 -0.57 5.88
C VAL A 95 -3.13 -0.67 5.36
N CYS A 96 -3.39 -0.15 4.16
CA CYS A 96 -4.72 -0.23 3.56
C CYS A 96 -5.11 -1.68 3.31
N THR A 97 -4.18 -2.50 2.84
CA THR A 97 -4.45 -3.91 2.60
C THR A 97 -4.90 -4.61 3.87
N LEU A 98 -4.33 -4.25 5.01
CA LEU A 98 -4.62 -4.87 6.29
C LEU A 98 -5.78 -4.22 7.04
N CYS A 99 -6.36 -3.19 6.48
CA CYS A 99 -7.40 -2.40 7.12
C CYS A 99 -8.68 -3.22 7.35
N HIS A 100 -9.29 -3.03 8.53
CA HIS A 100 -10.52 -3.70 8.88
C HIS A 100 -11.76 -2.82 8.67
N HIS A 101 -11.58 -1.65 8.08
CA HIS A 101 -12.67 -0.67 7.93
C HIS A 101 -13.01 -0.38 6.46
N LYS A 102 -12.75 -1.35 5.58
CA LYS A 102 -12.95 -1.13 4.15
C LYS A 102 -14.41 -0.88 3.78
N ARG A 103 -15.31 -1.55 4.47
CA ARG A 103 -16.74 -1.38 4.18
C ARG A 103 -17.17 0.07 4.43
N GLN A 104 -16.72 0.63 5.55
CA GLN A 104 -17.04 2.02 5.86
C GLN A 104 -16.35 2.96 4.87
N CYS A 105 -15.11 2.68 4.55
CA CYS A 105 -14.37 3.46 3.56
C CYS A 105 -15.09 3.47 2.22
N ASP A 106 -15.53 2.31 1.76
CA ASP A 106 -16.23 2.19 0.49
C ASP A 106 -17.54 2.98 0.49
N ARG A 107 -18.25 2.96 1.61
CA ARG A 107 -19.50 3.72 1.73
C ARG A 107 -19.23 5.22 1.61
N ASP A 108 -18.20 5.69 2.30
CA ASP A 108 -17.88 7.12 2.27
C ASP A 108 -17.37 7.54 0.89
N LEU A 109 -16.59 6.69 0.24
CA LEU A 109 -16.14 6.98 -1.11
C LEU A 109 -17.33 7.11 -2.06
N ALA A 110 -18.29 6.19 -1.93
CA ALA A 110 -19.48 6.22 -2.78
C ALA A 110 -20.35 7.44 -2.49
N ALA A 111 -20.41 7.86 -1.24
CA ALA A 111 -21.25 8.99 -0.83
C ALA A 111 -20.54 10.34 -1.00
N GLY A 112 -19.24 10.34 -1.26
CA GLY A 112 -18.49 11.59 -1.37
C GLY A 112 -18.22 12.24 -0.02
N THR A 113 -18.21 11.45 1.06
CA THR A 113 -18.03 11.97 2.41
C THR A 113 -16.68 11.59 3.01
N SER A 114 -15.76 11.10 2.20
CA SER A 114 -14.47 10.62 2.70
C SER A 114 -13.69 11.72 3.41
N ALA A 115 -13.66 12.91 2.84
CA ALA A 115 -12.89 14.00 3.41
C ALA A 115 -13.31 14.35 4.83
N GLU A 116 -14.59 14.20 5.12
CA GLU A 116 -15.14 14.50 6.46
C GLU A 116 -15.00 13.34 7.43
N GLN A 117 -14.91 12.11 6.91
CA GLN A 117 -15.06 10.94 7.76
C GLN A 117 -13.82 10.07 7.91
N TYR A 118 -12.87 10.18 7.00
CA TYR A 118 -11.77 9.20 6.95
C TYR A 118 -10.92 9.19 8.23
N GLU A 119 -10.79 10.33 8.88
CA GLU A 119 -9.95 10.41 10.08
C GLU A 119 -10.47 9.56 11.22
N GLY A 120 -11.74 9.25 11.20
CA GLY A 120 -12.35 8.47 12.27
C GLY A 120 -12.05 6.98 12.21
N TYR A 121 -11.61 6.47 11.06
CA TYR A 121 -11.41 5.03 10.93
C TYR A 121 -10.19 4.62 10.10
N CYS A 122 -9.69 5.47 9.23
CA CYS A 122 -8.61 5.09 8.32
C CYS A 122 -7.29 4.99 9.06
N PRO A 123 -6.65 3.81 9.08
CA PRO A 123 -5.36 3.69 9.77
C PRO A 123 -4.25 4.50 9.12
N ASN A 124 -4.44 4.94 7.88
CA ASN A 124 -3.49 5.82 7.21
C ASN A 124 -3.73 7.30 7.49
N ALA A 125 -4.77 7.65 8.24
CA ALA A 125 -5.12 9.04 8.46
C ALA A 125 -3.97 9.88 8.99
N PRO A 126 -3.20 9.44 9.99
CA PRO A 126 -2.07 10.26 10.46
C PRO A 126 -1.03 10.50 9.38
N THR A 127 -0.75 9.50 8.57
CA THR A 127 0.21 9.64 7.47
C THR A 127 -0.32 10.61 6.41
N ILE A 128 -1.58 10.46 6.05
CA ILE A 128 -2.21 11.33 5.06
C ILE A 128 -2.22 12.77 5.55
N ASP A 129 -2.58 12.97 6.81
CA ASP A 129 -2.60 14.31 7.39
C ASP A 129 -1.21 14.92 7.41
N GLY A 130 -0.20 14.13 7.67
CA GLY A 130 1.18 14.59 7.61
C GLY A 130 1.59 15.05 6.22
N LEU A 131 1.12 14.37 5.19
CA LEU A 131 1.38 14.78 3.82
C LEU A 131 0.75 16.14 3.54
N GLY A 132 -0.47 16.33 4.00
CA GLY A 132 -1.17 17.59 3.80
C GLY A 132 -0.57 18.74 4.57
N GLN A 133 0.20 18.46 5.58
CA GLN A 133 0.79 19.49 6.43
C GLN A 133 2.20 19.87 6.06
N THR A 134 2.66 19.42 4.92
CA THR A 134 4.01 19.74 4.49
C THR A 134 4.04 20.53 3.19
N PRO A 135 3.08 21.42 2.93
CA PRO A 135 3.12 22.21 1.70
C PRO A 135 4.31 23.13 1.63
N GLU A 136 4.85 23.51 2.76
CA GLU A 136 6.04 24.35 2.78
C GLU A 136 7.23 23.64 2.15
N ARG A 137 7.18 22.33 2.03
CA ARG A 137 8.21 21.61 1.31
C ARG A 137 8.12 21.88 -0.18
N PHE A 138 6.97 22.32 -0.61
CA PHE A 138 6.71 22.54 -2.02
C PHE A 138 6.71 24.02 -2.38
N GLY A 139 6.75 24.86 -1.38
CA GLY A 139 6.66 26.28 -1.61
C GLY A 139 7.98 27.00 -1.64
#